data_c776208f33fd540dbf0be97fc31bc315
#
_entry.id   c776208f33fd540dbf0be97fc31bc315
#
_cell.length_a   1.000
_cell.length_b   1.000
_cell.length_c   1.000
_cell.angle_alpha   90.00
_cell.angle_beta   90.00
_cell.angle_gamma   90.00
#
_symmetry.space_group_name_H-M   'P 1'
#
loop_
_entity.id
_entity.type
_entity.pdbx_description
1 polymer ?
#
loop_
_entity_poly.entity_id
_entity_poly.type
_entity_poly.pdbx_seq_one_letter_code
_entity_poly.pdbx_strand_id
1 'polypeptide(L)'
;PPFFSRINEKYRTPVHSNCLFMVLVSLLAGFVPAEVAGEMTSIGTLLAFTLVCAAILVVRKTMPDIHRAFKTPFVPFVPIMGILTCLCMMCFLPADTWIRLVLWMLVGLDVYACYGIRHSKLEHGKAHRQGDIVLNVLGLVLSVLSVITGLWHQQTVGWQEDKTLLTVSFVFAFAHCAFYMWRIWKHSHAHENADKNAKTEPNP
;
A
#
# COMPACT_ATOMS: atom_id res chain seq x y z
N PRO A 1 -17.51 -0.05 4.61
CA PRO A 1 -18.88 0.45 4.83
C PRO A 1 -19.83 -0.71 5.07
N PRO A 2 -20.81 -0.62 6.00
CA PRO A 2 -21.69 -1.73 6.37
C PRO A 2 -22.54 -2.28 5.19
N PHE A 3 -22.73 -1.47 4.14
CA PHE A 3 -23.43 -1.89 2.92
C PHE A 3 -22.76 -3.07 2.22
N PHE A 4 -21.42 -3.09 2.15
CA PHE A 4 -20.68 -4.17 1.48
C PHE A 4 -20.46 -5.41 2.35
N SER A 5 -20.54 -5.28 3.67
CA SER A 5 -20.36 -6.39 4.61
C SER A 5 -21.65 -7.15 4.93
N ARG A 6 -22.82 -6.70 4.42
CA ARG A 6 -24.11 -7.32 4.69
C ARG A 6 -24.20 -8.69 4.00
N ILE A 7 -24.29 -9.73 4.82
CA ILE A 7 -24.45 -11.12 4.36
C ILE A 7 -25.93 -11.38 4.07
N ASN A 8 -26.21 -11.96 2.91
CA ASN A 8 -27.57 -12.40 2.58
C ASN A 8 -27.91 -13.66 3.36
N GLU A 9 -29.05 -13.68 4.06
CA GLU A 9 -29.46 -14.80 4.91
C GLU A 9 -29.68 -16.10 4.14
N LYS A 10 -30.20 -16.02 2.91
CA LYS A 10 -30.48 -17.18 2.06
C LYS A 10 -29.23 -17.85 1.50
N TYR A 11 -28.26 -17.02 1.00
CA TYR A 11 -27.08 -17.52 0.31
C TYR A 11 -25.81 -17.51 1.19
N ARG A 12 -25.89 -16.91 2.37
CA ARG A 12 -24.75 -16.72 3.31
C ARG A 12 -23.51 -16.09 2.67
N THR A 13 -23.74 -15.25 1.67
CA THR A 13 -22.68 -14.56 0.92
C THR A 13 -22.95 -13.06 0.87
N PRO A 14 -21.92 -12.19 0.74
CA PRO A 14 -22.08 -10.75 0.61
C PRO A 14 -22.48 -10.39 -0.84
N VAL A 15 -23.76 -10.54 -1.20
CA VAL A 15 -24.29 -10.39 -2.57
C VAL A 15 -23.94 -9.02 -3.17
N HIS A 16 -24.06 -7.93 -2.41
CA HIS A 16 -23.77 -6.58 -2.90
C HIS A 16 -22.29 -6.42 -3.31
N SER A 17 -21.38 -6.96 -2.50
CA SER A 17 -19.95 -6.97 -2.79
C SER A 17 -19.66 -7.81 -4.03
N ASN A 18 -20.24 -9.00 -4.13
CA ASN A 18 -20.05 -9.89 -5.27
C ASN A 18 -20.57 -9.28 -6.59
N CYS A 19 -21.74 -8.64 -6.57
CA CYS A 19 -22.28 -7.94 -7.74
C CYS A 19 -21.37 -6.78 -8.18
N LEU A 20 -20.88 -5.99 -7.22
CA LEU A 20 -19.94 -4.90 -7.53
C LEU A 20 -18.67 -5.43 -8.19
N PHE A 21 -18.05 -6.46 -7.59
CA PHE A 21 -16.85 -7.07 -8.15
C PHE A 21 -17.11 -7.74 -9.51
N MET A 22 -18.26 -8.37 -9.71
CA MET A 22 -18.63 -8.95 -10.99
C MET A 22 -18.65 -7.89 -12.10
N VAL A 23 -19.31 -6.75 -11.88
CA VAL A 23 -19.36 -5.66 -12.84
C VAL A 23 -17.98 -5.08 -13.09
N LEU A 24 -17.22 -4.81 -12.02
CA LEU A 24 -15.90 -4.21 -12.13
C LEU A 24 -14.90 -5.13 -12.85
N VAL A 25 -14.87 -6.42 -12.51
CA VAL A 25 -14.00 -7.41 -13.14
C VAL A 25 -14.39 -7.64 -14.60
N SER A 26 -15.70 -7.69 -14.93
CA SER A 26 -16.15 -7.84 -16.31
C SER A 26 -15.75 -6.64 -17.18
N LEU A 27 -15.85 -5.43 -16.64
CA LEU A 27 -15.37 -4.21 -17.30
C LEU A 27 -13.86 -4.26 -17.53
N LEU A 28 -13.09 -4.57 -16.51
CA LEU A 28 -11.62 -4.67 -16.62
C LEU A 28 -11.21 -5.76 -17.61
N ALA A 29 -11.85 -6.93 -17.59
CA ALA A 29 -11.56 -8.02 -18.51
C ALA A 29 -11.83 -7.67 -20.00
N GLY A 30 -12.74 -6.72 -20.26
CA GLY A 30 -13.01 -6.23 -21.61
C GLY A 30 -11.97 -5.25 -22.14
N PHE A 31 -11.24 -4.55 -21.26
CA PHE A 31 -10.31 -3.49 -21.65
C PHE A 31 -8.84 -3.81 -21.39
N VAL A 32 -8.55 -4.67 -20.40
CA VAL A 32 -7.18 -5.01 -19.99
C VAL A 32 -6.71 -6.25 -20.73
N PRO A 33 -5.57 -6.20 -21.45
CA PRO A 33 -4.97 -7.38 -22.07
C PRO A 33 -4.66 -8.45 -21.01
N ALA A 34 -4.88 -9.72 -21.36
CA ALA A 34 -4.65 -10.84 -20.44
C ALA A 34 -3.20 -10.92 -19.95
N GLU A 35 -2.24 -10.54 -20.78
CA GLU A 35 -0.83 -10.47 -20.45
C GLU A 35 -0.56 -9.49 -19.29
N VAL A 36 -1.06 -8.27 -19.39
CA VAL A 36 -0.96 -7.24 -18.34
C VAL A 36 -1.62 -7.70 -17.03
N ALA A 37 -2.81 -8.31 -17.13
CA ALA A 37 -3.51 -8.84 -15.96
C ALA A 37 -2.71 -9.97 -15.28
N GLY A 38 -2.09 -10.85 -16.07
CA GLY A 38 -1.23 -11.93 -15.58
C GLY A 38 0.01 -11.42 -14.86
N GLU A 39 0.70 -10.45 -15.44
CA GLU A 39 1.89 -9.82 -14.83
C GLU A 39 1.54 -9.12 -13.50
N MET A 40 0.46 -8.33 -13.47
CA MET A 40 0.02 -7.63 -12.26
C MET A 40 -0.39 -8.60 -11.16
N THR A 41 -1.06 -9.72 -11.52
CA THR A 41 -1.40 -10.78 -10.56
C THR A 41 -0.15 -11.43 -10.00
N SER A 42 0.83 -11.73 -10.85
CA SER A 42 2.10 -12.35 -10.45
C SER A 42 2.89 -11.47 -9.49
N ILE A 43 3.11 -10.19 -9.84
CA ILE A 43 3.89 -9.28 -8.98
C ILE A 43 3.17 -8.99 -7.66
N GLY A 44 1.84 -8.84 -7.70
CA GLY A 44 1.02 -8.61 -6.50
C GLY A 44 1.06 -9.79 -5.52
N THR A 45 0.98 -11.03 -6.02
CA THR A 45 1.05 -12.23 -5.19
C THR A 45 2.45 -12.45 -4.62
N LEU A 46 3.51 -12.24 -5.40
CA LEU A 46 4.89 -12.32 -4.91
C LEU A 46 5.16 -11.28 -3.82
N LEU A 47 4.67 -10.05 -3.99
CA LEU A 47 4.76 -9.02 -2.95
C LEU A 47 3.99 -9.42 -1.69
N ALA A 48 2.78 -9.96 -1.83
CA ALA A 48 1.98 -10.41 -0.69
C ALA A 48 2.71 -11.51 0.09
N PHE A 49 3.32 -12.50 -0.58
CA PHE A 49 4.10 -13.54 0.09
C PHE A 49 5.34 -12.98 0.78
N THR A 50 6.02 -12.02 0.16
CA THR A 50 7.14 -11.31 0.79
C THR A 50 6.71 -10.62 2.09
N LEU A 51 5.57 -9.90 2.07
CA LEU A 51 5.02 -9.23 3.24
C LEU A 51 4.58 -10.22 4.34
N VAL A 52 3.97 -11.33 3.98
CA VAL A 52 3.58 -12.39 4.94
C VAL A 52 4.82 -12.99 5.60
N CYS A 53 5.86 -13.30 4.85
CA CYS A 53 7.12 -13.81 5.39
C CYS A 53 7.77 -12.78 6.33
N ALA A 54 7.78 -11.51 5.96
CA ALA A 54 8.28 -10.44 6.81
C ALA A 54 7.44 -10.26 8.08
N ALA A 55 6.12 -10.33 7.97
CA ALA A 55 5.19 -10.24 9.10
C ALA A 55 5.42 -11.37 10.12
N ILE A 56 5.72 -12.59 9.68
CA ILE A 56 6.07 -13.70 10.58
C ILE A 56 7.29 -13.35 11.41
N LEU A 57 8.33 -12.76 10.82
CA LEU A 57 9.55 -12.35 11.55
C LEU A 57 9.24 -11.25 12.59
N VAL A 58 8.44 -10.25 12.19
CA VAL A 58 8.05 -9.14 13.08
C VAL A 58 7.21 -9.64 14.24
N VAL A 59 6.14 -10.40 13.95
CA VAL A 59 5.21 -10.91 14.99
C VAL A 59 5.91 -11.85 15.96
N ARG A 60 6.92 -12.59 15.52
CA ARG A 60 7.73 -13.43 16.45
C ARG A 60 8.58 -12.63 17.42
N LYS A 61 9.03 -11.42 17.02
CA LYS A 61 9.80 -10.53 17.90
C LYS A 61 8.91 -9.70 18.81
N THR A 62 7.78 -9.20 18.29
CA THR A 62 6.90 -8.27 19.02
C THR A 62 5.92 -8.97 19.96
N MET A 63 5.49 -10.17 19.60
CA MET A 63 4.46 -10.91 20.35
C MET A 63 4.87 -12.40 20.52
N PRO A 64 5.87 -12.71 21.35
CA PRO A 64 6.37 -14.07 21.52
C PRO A 64 5.34 -15.02 22.15
N ASP A 65 4.50 -14.52 23.07
CA ASP A 65 3.61 -15.31 23.93
C ASP A 65 2.25 -15.65 23.31
N ILE A 66 1.95 -15.18 22.08
CA ILE A 66 0.68 -15.51 21.43
C ILE A 66 0.60 -17.01 21.15
N HIS A 67 -0.51 -17.64 21.59
CA HIS A 67 -0.82 -19.02 21.25
C HIS A 67 -1.00 -19.16 19.73
N ARG A 68 -0.15 -19.99 19.10
CA ARG A 68 -0.16 -20.26 17.66
C ARG A 68 -0.56 -21.69 17.40
N ALA A 69 -1.61 -21.88 16.59
CA ALA A 69 -2.05 -23.21 16.17
C ALA A 69 -0.97 -23.93 15.33
N PHE A 70 -0.18 -23.18 14.56
CA PHE A 70 0.93 -23.69 13.78
C PHE A 70 2.22 -22.89 14.06
N LYS A 71 3.30 -23.60 14.32
CA LYS A 71 4.64 -23.01 14.51
C LYS A 71 5.48 -23.28 13.28
N THR A 72 5.76 -22.23 12.50
CA THR A 72 6.67 -22.34 11.33
C THR A 72 8.01 -22.91 11.78
N PRO A 73 8.50 -24.01 11.17
CA PRO A 73 9.80 -24.61 11.51
C PRO A 73 10.95 -23.69 11.04
N PHE A 74 12.12 -23.86 11.64
CA PHE A 74 13.38 -23.21 11.25
C PHE A 74 13.29 -21.67 11.06
N VAL A 75 12.55 -20.98 11.93
CA VAL A 75 12.59 -19.51 11.95
C VAL A 75 13.89 -19.05 12.60
N PRO A 76 14.62 -18.09 12.01
CA PRO A 76 14.24 -17.16 10.93
C PRO A 76 14.54 -17.62 9.50
N PHE A 77 15.18 -18.77 9.30
CA PHE A 77 15.70 -19.19 7.99
C PHE A 77 14.60 -19.32 6.92
N VAL A 78 13.50 -20.06 7.19
CA VAL A 78 12.43 -20.28 6.21
C VAL A 78 11.76 -18.99 5.74
N PRO A 79 11.34 -18.04 6.63
CA PRO A 79 10.79 -16.77 6.17
C PRO A 79 11.78 -15.92 5.37
N ILE A 80 13.06 -15.91 5.74
CA ILE A 80 14.09 -15.16 4.99
C ILE A 80 14.26 -15.74 3.59
N MET A 81 14.35 -17.05 3.46
CA MET A 81 14.43 -17.71 2.15
C MET A 81 13.18 -17.43 1.30
N GLY A 82 11.99 -17.42 1.93
CA GLY A 82 10.75 -17.02 1.25
C GLY A 82 10.80 -15.60 0.69
N ILE A 83 11.28 -14.64 1.47
CA ILE A 83 11.47 -13.24 1.03
C ILE A 83 12.44 -13.19 -0.15
N LEU A 84 13.61 -13.82 -0.02
CA LEU A 84 14.65 -13.78 -1.05
C LEU A 84 14.17 -14.41 -2.37
N THR A 85 13.49 -15.54 -2.29
CA THR A 85 12.95 -16.23 -3.47
C THR A 85 11.90 -15.38 -4.17
N CYS A 86 10.94 -14.80 -3.42
CA CYS A 86 9.91 -13.95 -4.00
C CYS A 86 10.52 -12.69 -4.64
N LEU A 87 11.45 -12.01 -3.96
CA LEU A 87 12.13 -10.83 -4.51
C LEU A 87 12.96 -11.19 -5.75
N CYS A 88 13.66 -12.31 -5.74
CA CYS A 88 14.39 -12.80 -6.90
C CYS A 88 13.47 -13.00 -8.10
N MET A 89 12.32 -13.68 -7.91
CA MET A 89 11.33 -13.84 -8.97
C MET A 89 10.76 -12.52 -9.47
N MET A 90 10.51 -11.56 -8.57
CA MET A 90 10.05 -10.23 -8.95
C MET A 90 11.07 -9.47 -9.83
N CYS A 91 12.38 -9.67 -9.62
CA CYS A 91 13.42 -9.03 -10.44
C CYS A 91 13.40 -9.46 -11.92
N PHE A 92 12.81 -10.60 -12.24
CA PHE A 92 12.67 -11.07 -13.62
C PHE A 92 11.42 -10.52 -14.35
N LEU A 93 10.56 -9.77 -13.65
CA LEU A 93 9.40 -9.15 -14.28
C LEU A 93 9.79 -7.87 -15.04
N PRO A 94 9.05 -7.51 -16.11
CA PRO A 94 9.28 -6.30 -16.88
C PRO A 94 9.19 -5.02 -16.03
N ALA A 95 9.93 -3.97 -16.45
CA ALA A 95 9.99 -2.70 -15.72
C ALA A 95 8.63 -1.99 -15.61
N ASP A 96 7.80 -2.08 -16.64
CA ASP A 96 6.45 -1.51 -16.66
C ASP A 96 5.51 -2.15 -15.62
N THR A 97 5.70 -3.43 -15.32
CA THR A 97 4.98 -4.12 -14.23
C THR A 97 5.34 -3.54 -12.86
N TRP A 98 6.60 -3.15 -12.66
CA TRP A 98 7.03 -2.47 -11.43
C TRP A 98 6.42 -1.08 -11.30
N ILE A 99 6.33 -0.32 -12.40
CA ILE A 99 5.68 0.99 -12.41
C ILE A 99 4.20 0.84 -12.01
N ARG A 100 3.50 -0.10 -12.61
CA ARG A 100 2.09 -0.40 -12.29
C ARG A 100 1.93 -0.80 -10.82
N LEU A 101 2.82 -1.64 -10.27
CA LEU A 101 2.80 -2.03 -8.86
C LEU A 101 2.92 -0.82 -7.95
N VAL A 102 3.91 0.06 -8.19
CA VAL A 102 4.14 1.26 -7.37
C VAL A 102 2.93 2.19 -7.42
N LEU A 103 2.34 2.41 -8.61
CA LEU A 103 1.13 3.22 -8.76
C LEU A 103 -0.04 2.65 -7.95
N TRP A 104 -0.28 1.34 -8.01
CA TRP A 104 -1.33 0.70 -7.22
C TRP A 104 -1.07 0.76 -5.71
N MET A 105 0.18 0.65 -5.30
CA MET A 105 0.57 0.83 -3.90
C MET A 105 0.27 2.25 -3.41
N LEU A 106 0.53 3.27 -4.23
CA LEU A 106 0.20 4.67 -3.91
C LEU A 106 -1.31 4.87 -3.76
N VAL A 107 -2.12 4.35 -4.70
CA VAL A 107 -3.59 4.41 -4.59
C VAL A 107 -4.09 3.72 -3.33
N GLY A 108 -3.57 2.53 -3.02
CA GLY A 108 -3.93 1.80 -1.80
C GLY A 108 -3.56 2.56 -0.54
N LEU A 109 -2.40 3.21 -0.54
CA LEU A 109 -1.92 4.02 0.57
C LEU A 109 -2.79 5.27 0.78
N ASP A 110 -3.25 5.91 -0.30
CA ASP A 110 -4.16 7.06 -0.23
C ASP A 110 -5.52 6.68 0.35
N VAL A 111 -6.09 5.56 -0.10
CA VAL A 111 -7.33 5.04 0.47
C VAL A 111 -7.16 4.75 1.96
N TYR A 112 -6.03 4.18 2.36
CA TYR A 112 -5.72 3.95 3.77
C TYR A 112 -5.54 5.27 4.54
N ALA A 113 -4.86 6.26 3.96
CA ALA A 113 -4.63 7.57 4.55
C ALA A 113 -5.94 8.37 4.74
N CYS A 114 -6.84 8.30 3.77
CA CYS A 114 -8.10 9.05 3.80
C CYS A 114 -9.17 8.38 4.66
N TYR A 115 -9.25 7.06 4.63
CA TYR A 115 -10.32 6.30 5.26
C TYR A 115 -9.85 5.37 6.39
N GLY A 116 -8.82 4.56 6.17
CA GLY A 116 -8.41 3.48 7.08
C GLY A 116 -8.01 3.98 8.46
N ILE A 117 -7.19 5.01 8.52
CA ILE A 117 -6.71 5.60 9.79
C ILE A 117 -7.87 6.13 10.63
N ARG A 118 -8.84 6.79 10.01
CA ARG A 118 -9.97 7.41 10.72
C ARG A 118 -10.97 6.39 11.26
N HIS A 119 -11.03 5.20 10.65
CA HIS A 119 -11.95 4.13 11.02
C HIS A 119 -11.24 2.95 11.72
N SER A 120 -9.96 3.11 12.04
CA SER A 120 -9.21 2.10 12.79
C SER A 120 -9.73 2.03 14.23
N LYS A 121 -9.95 0.80 14.71
CA LYS A 121 -10.33 0.52 16.11
C LYS A 121 -9.11 0.50 17.05
N LEU A 122 -7.91 0.76 16.54
CA LEU A 122 -6.70 0.88 17.36
C LEU A 122 -6.79 2.14 18.23
N GLU A 123 -6.37 2.02 19.48
CA GLU A 123 -6.44 3.09 20.47
C GLU A 123 -5.86 4.42 19.95
N HIS A 124 -6.62 5.50 20.20
CA HIS A 124 -6.22 6.86 19.92
C HIS A 124 -5.08 7.26 20.86
N GLY A 125 -3.84 7.28 20.37
CA GLY A 125 -2.68 7.61 21.19
C GLY A 125 -1.37 7.67 20.39
N LYS A 126 -0.26 7.42 21.08
CA LYS A 126 1.10 7.44 20.50
C LYS A 126 1.26 6.52 19.27
N ALA A 127 0.56 5.37 19.27
CA ALA A 127 0.56 4.42 18.14
C ALA A 127 -0.08 5.01 16.87
N HIS A 128 -1.15 5.81 17.02
CA HIS A 128 -1.81 6.49 15.90
C HIS A 128 -0.87 7.53 15.25
N ARG A 129 -0.18 8.31 16.07
CA ARG A 129 0.79 9.33 15.61
C ARG A 129 1.97 8.68 14.87
N GLN A 130 2.51 7.58 15.40
CA GLN A 130 3.58 6.84 14.72
C GLN A 130 3.10 6.28 13.38
N GLY A 131 1.89 5.74 13.32
CA GLY A 131 1.26 5.27 12.09
C GLY A 131 1.14 6.35 11.02
N ASP A 132 0.74 7.57 11.39
CA ASP A 132 0.66 8.70 10.46
C ASP A 132 2.02 9.13 9.90
N ILE A 133 3.04 9.16 10.74
CA ILE A 133 4.42 9.49 10.30
C ILE A 133 4.93 8.41 9.34
N VAL A 134 4.81 7.14 9.70
CA VAL A 134 5.24 6.02 8.85
C VAL A 134 4.52 6.06 7.51
N LEU A 135 3.21 6.32 7.50
CA LEU A 135 2.42 6.43 6.28
C LEU A 135 2.90 7.57 5.38
N ASN A 136 3.14 8.75 5.94
CA ASN A 136 3.61 9.90 5.18
C ASN A 136 5.01 9.65 4.59
N VAL A 137 5.91 9.06 5.36
CA VAL A 137 7.26 8.69 4.88
C VAL A 137 7.16 7.63 3.79
N LEU A 138 6.34 6.59 3.98
CA LEU A 138 6.15 5.53 2.99
C LEU A 138 5.55 6.09 1.68
N GLY A 139 4.57 7.00 1.75
CA GLY A 139 4.00 7.68 0.60
C GLY A 139 5.02 8.49 -0.19
N LEU A 140 5.88 9.26 0.50
CA LEU A 140 6.96 9.99 -0.13
C LEU A 140 7.98 9.06 -0.79
N VAL A 141 8.41 7.99 -0.09
CA VAL A 141 9.34 7.00 -0.64
C VAL A 141 8.78 6.35 -1.90
N LEU A 142 7.51 5.94 -1.89
CA LEU A 142 6.85 5.35 -3.06
C LEU A 142 6.70 6.36 -4.21
N SER A 143 6.44 7.64 -3.91
CA SER A 143 6.38 8.69 -4.94
C SER A 143 7.74 8.89 -5.62
N VAL A 144 8.83 8.93 -4.84
CA VAL A 144 10.19 9.00 -5.37
C VAL A 144 10.55 7.73 -6.16
N LEU A 145 10.18 6.56 -5.66
CA LEU A 145 10.40 5.29 -6.34
C LEU A 145 9.65 5.23 -7.68
N SER A 146 8.43 5.77 -7.76
CA SER A 146 7.68 5.90 -9.02
C SER A 146 8.42 6.75 -10.05
N VAL A 147 9.06 7.85 -9.64
CA VAL A 147 9.89 8.67 -10.53
C VAL A 147 11.12 7.90 -11.00
N ILE A 148 11.82 7.23 -10.08
CA ILE A 148 13.03 6.45 -10.40
C ILE A 148 12.71 5.32 -11.37
N THR A 149 11.65 4.57 -11.13
CA THR A 149 11.22 3.47 -12.03
C THR A 149 10.79 4.00 -13.39
N GLY A 150 10.11 5.15 -13.45
CA GLY A 150 9.76 5.82 -14.70
C GLY A 150 10.99 6.25 -15.51
N LEU A 151 12.00 6.85 -14.84
CA LEU A 151 13.26 7.24 -15.49
C LEU A 151 14.06 6.02 -15.96
N TRP A 152 14.09 4.96 -15.17
CA TRP A 152 14.76 3.71 -15.54
C TRP A 152 14.11 3.06 -16.76
N HIS A 153 12.78 2.99 -16.79
CA HIS A 153 12.03 2.48 -17.95
C HIS A 153 12.32 3.29 -19.20
N GLN A 154 12.37 4.62 -19.09
CA GLN A 154 12.73 5.51 -20.20
C GLN A 154 14.12 5.23 -20.79
N GLN A 155 15.09 4.87 -19.95
CA GLN A 155 16.45 4.53 -20.41
C GLN A 155 16.54 3.17 -21.09
N THR A 156 15.68 2.21 -20.69
CA THR A 156 15.75 0.83 -21.16
C THR A 156 14.92 0.60 -22.44
N VAL A 157 13.75 1.22 -22.56
CA VAL A 157 12.78 0.97 -23.65
C VAL A 157 12.68 2.16 -24.63
N GLY A 158 13.06 3.35 -24.20
CA GLY A 158 13.01 4.56 -25.00
C GLY A 158 11.64 5.27 -24.98
N TRP A 159 11.61 6.52 -25.46
CA TRP A 159 10.44 7.41 -25.41
C TRP A 159 9.27 7.03 -26.32
N GLN A 160 9.46 6.08 -27.23
CA GLN A 160 8.51 5.87 -28.33
C GLN A 160 7.37 4.91 -28.02
N GLU A 161 7.59 3.90 -27.15
CA GLU A 161 6.61 2.82 -27.00
C GLU A 161 5.55 3.04 -25.91
N ASP A 162 5.86 3.73 -24.79
CA ASP A 162 4.91 3.88 -23.68
C ASP A 162 4.83 5.30 -23.08
N LYS A 163 4.74 6.32 -23.93
CA LYS A 163 4.59 7.73 -23.51
C LYS A 163 3.45 7.94 -22.51
N THR A 164 2.35 7.21 -22.68
CA THR A 164 1.17 7.32 -21.83
C THR A 164 1.44 6.84 -20.41
N LEU A 165 2.05 5.66 -20.25
CA LEU A 165 2.38 5.10 -18.95
C LEU A 165 3.37 5.98 -18.18
N LEU A 166 4.42 6.45 -18.88
CA LEU A 166 5.41 7.37 -18.31
C LEU A 166 4.79 8.70 -17.88
N THR A 167 3.99 9.32 -18.74
CA THR A 167 3.33 10.60 -18.42
C THR A 167 2.40 10.45 -17.22
N VAL A 168 1.59 9.38 -17.19
CA VAL A 168 0.71 9.07 -16.07
C VAL A 168 1.51 8.84 -14.79
N SER A 169 2.61 8.09 -14.86
CA SER A 169 3.49 7.83 -13.72
C SER A 169 4.08 9.11 -13.12
N PHE A 170 4.59 10.03 -13.96
CA PHE A 170 5.16 11.30 -13.50
C PHE A 170 4.09 12.23 -12.91
N VAL A 171 2.94 12.39 -13.59
CA VAL A 171 1.84 13.22 -13.08
C VAL A 171 1.33 12.69 -11.75
N PHE A 172 1.18 11.38 -11.65
CA PHE A 172 0.73 10.71 -10.42
C PHE A 172 1.74 10.87 -9.28
N ALA A 173 3.02 10.63 -9.55
CA ALA A 173 4.11 10.81 -8.56
C ALA A 173 4.18 12.25 -8.04
N PHE A 174 4.07 13.24 -8.94
CA PHE A 174 4.06 14.64 -8.56
C PHE A 174 2.85 15.01 -7.69
N ALA A 175 1.66 14.58 -8.09
CA ALA A 175 0.44 14.80 -7.32
C ALA A 175 0.51 14.19 -5.91
N HIS A 176 1.06 12.97 -5.79
CA HIS A 176 1.25 12.28 -4.52
C HIS A 176 2.32 12.94 -3.65
N CYS A 177 3.43 13.35 -4.24
CA CYS A 177 4.46 14.09 -3.52
C CYS A 177 3.89 15.39 -2.92
N ALA A 178 3.12 16.15 -3.71
CA ALA A 178 2.45 17.36 -3.27
C ALA A 178 1.43 17.07 -2.15
N PHE A 179 0.64 15.99 -2.28
CA PHE A 179 -0.34 15.58 -1.28
C PHE A 179 0.31 15.21 0.06
N TYR A 180 1.36 14.40 0.05
CA TYR A 180 2.05 14.00 1.28
C TYR A 180 2.84 15.15 1.90
N MET A 181 3.44 16.03 1.10
CA MET A 181 4.08 17.27 1.58
C MET A 181 3.08 18.20 2.26
N TRP A 182 1.91 18.42 1.64
CA TRP A 182 0.83 19.20 2.23
C TRP A 182 0.32 18.58 3.54
N ARG A 183 0.19 17.24 3.58
CA ARG A 183 -0.24 16.53 4.78
C ARG A 183 0.75 16.67 5.93
N ILE A 184 2.06 16.55 5.66
CA ILE A 184 3.13 16.77 6.64
C ILE A 184 3.10 18.22 7.15
N TRP A 185 2.99 19.18 6.25
CA TRP A 185 2.91 20.60 6.58
C TRP A 185 1.71 20.91 7.49
N LYS A 186 0.53 20.39 7.16
CA LYS A 186 -0.68 20.54 7.97
C LYS A 186 -0.52 19.95 9.37
N HIS A 187 0.12 18.79 9.50
CA HIS A 187 0.41 18.16 10.80
C HIS A 187 1.39 19.00 11.62
N SER A 188 2.43 19.54 11.01
CA SER A 188 3.42 20.39 11.67
C SER A 188 2.78 21.66 12.23
N HIS A 189 1.96 22.36 11.45
CA HIS A 189 1.28 23.57 11.90
C HIS A 189 0.19 23.32 12.95
N ALA A 190 -0.48 22.18 12.92
CA ALA A 190 -1.44 21.80 13.96
C ALA A 190 -0.76 21.64 15.33
N HIS A 191 0.45 21.09 15.36
CA HIS A 191 1.24 20.96 16.58
C HIS A 191 1.77 22.31 17.10
N GLU A 192 2.25 23.17 16.22
CA GLU A 192 2.72 24.50 16.60
C GLU A 192 1.62 25.35 17.22
N ASN A 193 0.40 25.28 16.67
CA ASN A 193 -0.76 26.00 17.21
C ASN A 193 -1.23 25.42 18.55
N ALA A 194 -1.19 24.11 18.74
CA ALA A 194 -1.53 23.46 20.00
C ALA A 194 -0.53 23.85 21.12
N ASP A 195 0.76 23.92 20.78
CA ASP A 195 1.82 24.32 21.73
C ASP A 195 1.75 25.80 22.11
N LYS A 196 1.36 26.67 21.16
CA LYS A 196 1.08 28.09 21.41
C LYS A 196 -0.12 28.29 22.34
N ASN A 197 -1.19 27.54 22.12
CA ASN A 197 -2.41 27.66 22.97
C ASN A 197 -2.14 27.12 24.38
N ALA A 198 -1.37 26.05 24.53
CA ALA A 198 -0.99 25.53 25.85
C ALA A 198 -0.10 26.48 26.68
N LYS A 199 0.64 27.37 26.01
CA LYS A 199 1.48 28.39 26.66
C LYS A 199 0.71 29.67 27.02
N THR A 200 -0.47 29.90 26.44
CA THR A 200 -1.29 31.07 26.65
C THR A 200 -2.40 30.87 27.68
N GLU A 201 -2.72 29.67 28.11
CA GLU A 201 -3.63 29.43 29.24
C GLU A 201 -2.90 29.72 30.55
N PRO A 202 -3.39 30.73 31.36
CA PRO A 202 -2.85 30.98 32.68
C PRO A 202 -3.15 29.78 33.58
N ASN A 203 -2.12 29.27 34.23
CA ASN A 203 -2.22 28.19 35.24
C ASN A 203 -3.25 28.65 36.30
N PRO A 204 -4.25 27.83 36.67
CA PRO A 204 -5.27 28.17 37.66
C PRO A 204 -4.71 28.32 39.07
#